data_024d22b183d5e103beb4d4a81b45f9e6
#
_entry.id   024d22b183d5e103beb4d4a81b45f9e6
#
_cell.length_a   1.000
_cell.length_b   1.000
_cell.length_c   1.000
_cell.angle_alpha   90.00
_cell.angle_beta   90.00
_cell.angle_gamma   90.00
#
_symmetry.space_group_name_H-M   'P 1'
#
loop_
_entity.id
_entity.type
_entity.pdbx_description
1 polymer ?
#
loop_
_entity_poly.entity_id
_entity_poly.type
_entity_poly.pdbx_seq_one_letter_code
_entity_poly.pdbx_strand_id
1 'polypeptide(L)'
;ELQSQKNVIFVVSGTNDNRNDHSDIIRVGSPADSLNSLVVNAVRRDGTPVSYSRKGNILSFFNKPDVAYYGGDYDERIFAYSPFGKEEVYGTSFAAPWISRKLCYLIDVMGLPKEVAKALIIDASAEWSYKTAPQNLKELTGYGIVPIDINKVLSTDSNEIKFIVYGLSLIHISEPTR
;
A
#
# COMPACT_ATOMS: atom_id res chain seq x y z
N GLU A 1 5.08 -14.60 9.86
CA GLU A 1 5.49 -16.01 9.77
C GLU A 1 4.82 -16.73 8.58
N LEU A 2 3.48 -16.71 8.44
CA LEU A 2 2.79 -17.36 7.31
C LEU A 2 3.25 -16.87 5.94
N GLN A 3 3.49 -15.58 5.76
CA GLN A 3 3.94 -15.01 4.48
C GLN A 3 5.36 -15.41 4.09
N SER A 4 6.24 -15.69 5.07
CA SER A 4 7.59 -16.16 4.79
C SER A 4 7.64 -17.66 4.50
N GLN A 5 6.72 -18.43 5.08
CA GLN A 5 6.66 -19.89 4.91
C GLN A 5 5.82 -20.33 3.72
N LYS A 6 4.86 -19.53 3.30
CA LYS A 6 3.94 -19.83 2.19
C LYS A 6 4.08 -18.80 1.08
N ASN A 7 3.79 -19.19 -0.15
CA ASN A 7 3.75 -18.26 -1.27
C ASN A 7 2.46 -17.43 -1.25
N VAL A 8 2.28 -16.65 -0.17
CA VAL A 8 1.08 -15.84 0.10
C VAL A 8 1.50 -14.41 0.38
N ILE A 9 0.72 -13.44 -0.07
CA ILE A 9 0.81 -12.03 0.31
C ILE A 9 -0.50 -11.58 0.94
N PHE A 10 -0.42 -10.91 2.09
CA PHE A 10 -1.58 -10.30 2.73
C PHE A 10 -1.69 -8.83 2.33
N VAL A 11 -2.84 -8.45 1.80
CA VAL A 11 -3.21 -7.05 1.59
C VAL A 11 -4.16 -6.67 2.71
N VAL A 12 -3.80 -5.64 3.46
CA VAL A 12 -4.50 -5.23 4.67
C VAL A 12 -4.96 -3.78 4.53
N SER A 13 -6.20 -3.51 4.89
CA SER A 13 -6.69 -2.12 4.99
C SER A 13 -6.05 -1.39 6.16
N GLY A 14 -5.73 -0.11 5.99
CA GLY A 14 -5.10 0.73 7.01
C GLY A 14 -6.00 1.07 8.20
N THR A 15 -7.23 0.54 8.22
CA THR A 15 -8.29 0.79 9.20
C THR A 15 -8.84 2.21 9.18
N ASN A 16 -10.06 2.37 9.67
CA ASN A 16 -10.76 3.66 9.70
C ASN A 16 -10.82 4.21 11.13
N ASP A 17 -10.68 5.51 11.28
CA ASP A 17 -11.03 6.19 12.50
C ASP A 17 -12.48 6.68 12.39
N ASN A 18 -13.37 6.03 13.10
CA ASN A 18 -14.80 6.35 13.12
C ASN A 18 -15.19 7.19 14.33
N ARG A 19 -14.23 7.73 15.08
CA ARG A 19 -14.51 8.61 16.22
C ARG A 19 -14.95 9.98 15.71
N ASN A 20 -15.91 10.58 16.44
CA ASN A 20 -16.33 11.95 16.19
C ASN A 20 -15.33 13.00 16.72
N ASP A 21 -14.39 12.57 17.56
CA ASP A 21 -13.33 13.41 18.10
C ASP A 21 -12.02 13.11 17.39
N HIS A 22 -11.57 14.04 16.55
CA HIS A 22 -10.34 13.99 15.78
C HIS A 22 -9.17 14.73 16.45
N SER A 23 -9.26 15.01 17.76
CA SER A 23 -8.22 15.73 18.51
C SER A 23 -6.88 15.02 18.43
N ASP A 24 -6.89 13.67 18.42
CA ASP A 24 -5.68 12.85 18.29
C ASP A 24 -5.86 11.84 17.16
N ILE A 25 -5.00 11.91 16.13
CA ILE A 25 -5.03 10.94 15.04
C ILE A 25 -4.51 9.60 15.55
N ILE A 26 -5.39 8.59 15.52
CA ILE A 26 -5.04 7.23 15.93
C ILE A 26 -4.04 6.61 14.93
N ARG A 27 -3.11 5.85 15.47
CA ARG A 27 -2.20 5.04 14.66
C ARG A 27 -2.86 3.75 14.19
N VAL A 28 -2.36 3.24 13.05
CA VAL A 28 -2.73 1.90 12.58
C VAL A 28 -2.35 0.86 13.64
N GLY A 29 -3.23 -0.11 13.83
CA GLY A 29 -3.00 -1.24 14.74
C GLY A 29 -3.01 -2.56 14.00
N SER A 30 -2.87 -3.66 14.74
CA SER A 30 -2.91 -5.00 14.17
C SER A 30 -4.23 -5.27 13.41
N PRO A 31 -4.13 -5.86 12.20
CA PRO A 31 -2.96 -6.41 11.52
C PRO A 31 -2.23 -5.40 10.58
N ALA A 32 -2.64 -4.12 10.54
CA ALA A 32 -2.08 -3.12 9.64
C ALA A 32 -0.67 -2.63 10.03
N ASP A 33 -0.17 -3.02 11.19
CA ASP A 33 1.19 -2.80 11.66
C ASP A 33 2.19 -3.88 11.22
N SER A 34 1.72 -4.92 10.52
CA SER A 34 2.56 -6.03 10.07
C SER A 34 3.60 -5.60 9.02
N LEU A 35 4.87 -5.93 9.27
CA LEU A 35 5.99 -5.63 8.37
C LEU A 35 5.83 -6.24 6.97
N ASN A 36 5.36 -7.48 6.91
CA ASN A 36 5.33 -8.25 5.68
C ASN A 36 4.07 -8.02 4.83
N SER A 37 2.98 -7.54 5.44
CA SER A 37 1.75 -7.22 4.71
C SER A 37 1.93 -6.02 3.79
N LEU A 38 1.11 -5.93 2.76
CA LEU A 38 0.90 -4.69 2.01
C LEU A 38 -0.30 -3.96 2.60
N VAL A 39 -0.04 -2.85 3.28
CA VAL A 39 -1.07 -2.06 3.97
C VAL A 39 -1.51 -0.90 3.08
N VAL A 40 -2.82 -0.79 2.90
CA VAL A 40 -3.43 0.17 1.98
C VAL A 40 -4.31 1.15 2.74
N ASN A 41 -3.97 2.43 2.70
CA ASN A 41 -4.84 3.51 3.15
C ASN A 41 -5.74 4.04 2.03
N ALA A 42 -6.68 4.89 2.38
CA ALA A 42 -7.60 5.50 1.43
C ALA A 42 -7.24 6.96 1.13
N VAL A 43 -7.51 7.35 -0.12
CA VAL A 43 -7.46 8.74 -0.58
C VAL A 43 -8.76 9.10 -1.28
N ARG A 44 -9.03 10.40 -1.35
CA ARG A 44 -10.08 11.02 -2.17
C ARG A 44 -9.72 10.94 -3.65
N ARG A 45 -10.66 11.31 -4.50
CA ARG A 45 -10.46 11.34 -5.96
C ARG A 45 -9.37 12.31 -6.39
N ASP A 46 -9.18 13.39 -5.66
CA ASP A 46 -8.12 14.38 -5.88
C ASP A 46 -6.74 13.95 -5.35
N GLY A 47 -6.65 12.76 -4.72
CA GLY A 47 -5.42 12.22 -4.14
C GLY A 47 -5.14 12.68 -2.71
N THR A 48 -5.98 13.52 -2.10
CA THR A 48 -5.79 13.91 -0.71
C THR A 48 -6.17 12.76 0.24
N PRO A 49 -5.49 12.62 1.41
CA PRO A 49 -5.87 11.64 2.41
C PRO A 49 -7.30 11.85 2.89
N VAL A 50 -8.03 10.77 3.11
CA VAL A 50 -9.40 10.82 3.64
C VAL A 50 -9.43 11.21 5.12
N SER A 51 -10.55 11.77 5.54
CA SER A 51 -10.75 12.31 6.90
C SER A 51 -10.63 11.27 8.01
N TYR A 52 -10.96 10.02 7.72
CA TYR A 52 -10.91 8.89 8.66
C TYR A 52 -9.60 8.07 8.62
N SER A 53 -8.59 8.52 7.87
CA SER A 53 -7.31 7.80 7.79
C SER A 53 -6.61 7.73 9.14
N ARG A 54 -6.10 6.56 9.46
CA ARG A 54 -5.17 6.37 10.58
C ARG A 54 -3.74 6.56 10.13
N LYS A 55 -2.93 7.14 11.00
CA LYS A 55 -1.48 7.33 10.77
C LYS A 55 -0.72 6.03 10.96
N GLY A 56 0.16 5.75 10.03
CA GLY A 56 1.11 4.67 10.16
C GLY A 56 2.40 5.07 10.88
N ASN A 57 3.26 4.09 11.04
CA ASN A 57 4.61 4.30 11.57
C ASN A 57 5.59 4.41 10.40
N ILE A 58 6.42 5.46 10.42
CA ILE A 58 7.56 5.61 9.53
C ILE A 58 8.81 5.35 10.34
N LEU A 59 9.52 4.28 10.00
CA LEU A 59 10.83 3.95 10.54
C LEU A 59 11.86 4.01 9.41
N SER A 60 13.14 3.97 9.76
CA SER A 60 14.22 4.07 8.78
C SER A 60 14.23 2.95 7.75
N PHE A 61 13.60 1.83 8.05
CA PHE A 61 13.60 0.61 7.24
C PHE A 61 12.21 0.18 6.74
N PHE A 62 11.11 0.83 7.15
CA PHE A 62 9.80 0.59 6.59
C PHE A 62 8.80 1.71 6.88
N ASN A 63 7.80 1.83 6.01
CA ASN A 63 6.64 2.69 6.18
C ASN A 63 5.36 1.87 6.32
N LYS A 64 4.45 2.35 7.17
CA LYS A 64 3.06 1.92 7.21
C LYS A 64 2.15 3.17 7.26
N PRO A 65 1.08 3.21 6.45
CA PRO A 65 0.73 2.22 5.41
C PRO A 65 1.84 2.10 4.36
N ASP A 66 1.83 1.05 3.53
CA ASP A 66 2.78 0.95 2.41
C ASP A 66 2.35 1.88 1.27
N VAL A 67 1.07 1.85 0.90
CA VAL A 67 0.53 2.62 -0.22
C VAL A 67 -0.88 3.14 0.10
N ALA A 68 -1.38 4.02 -0.76
CA ALA A 68 -2.76 4.49 -0.72
C ALA A 68 -3.48 4.24 -2.06
N TYR A 69 -4.82 4.16 -1.98
CA TYR A 69 -5.68 4.04 -3.15
C TYR A 69 -7.05 4.67 -2.89
N TYR A 70 -7.84 4.87 -3.96
CA TYR A 70 -9.14 5.53 -3.88
C TYR A 70 -10.14 4.70 -3.06
N GLY A 71 -10.60 5.26 -1.95
CA GLY A 71 -11.53 4.61 -1.01
C GLY A 71 -12.77 5.43 -0.70
N GLY A 72 -12.85 6.64 -1.24
CA GLY A 72 -13.92 7.59 -0.94
C GLY A 72 -13.85 8.19 0.46
N ASP A 73 -14.65 9.20 0.74
CA ASP A 73 -14.77 9.86 2.05
C ASP A 73 -16.25 10.07 2.40
N TYR A 74 -16.55 10.65 3.54
CA TYR A 74 -17.93 10.93 4.00
C TYR A 74 -18.73 11.77 3.00
N ASP A 75 -18.08 12.75 2.40
CA ASP A 75 -18.64 13.70 1.44
C ASP A 75 -18.33 13.35 -0.03
N GLU A 76 -17.46 12.38 -0.27
CA GLU A 76 -17.08 11.91 -1.60
C GLU A 76 -17.09 10.38 -1.64
N ARG A 77 -18.27 9.82 -1.78
CA ARG A 77 -18.45 8.36 -1.77
C ARG A 77 -18.10 7.74 -3.11
N ILE A 78 -17.68 6.48 -3.06
CA ILE A 78 -17.49 5.62 -4.21
C ILE A 78 -18.65 4.62 -4.32
N PHE A 79 -18.78 3.98 -5.48
CA PHE A 79 -19.83 2.98 -5.67
C PHE A 79 -19.26 1.56 -5.51
N ALA A 80 -19.99 0.73 -4.76
CA ALA A 80 -19.79 -0.70 -4.70
C ALA A 80 -21.09 -1.42 -5.07
N TYR A 81 -20.98 -2.68 -5.49
CA TYR A 81 -22.13 -3.52 -5.75
C TYR A 81 -22.28 -4.54 -4.62
N SER A 82 -23.47 -4.56 -4.02
CA SER A 82 -23.92 -5.55 -3.06
C SER A 82 -24.92 -6.51 -3.72
N PRO A 83 -25.34 -7.60 -3.05
CA PRO A 83 -26.44 -8.43 -3.53
C PRO A 83 -27.76 -7.67 -3.75
N PHE A 84 -27.90 -6.49 -3.14
CA PHE A 84 -29.09 -5.65 -3.24
C PHE A 84 -28.97 -4.53 -4.28
N GLY A 85 -27.84 -4.42 -4.96
CA GLY A 85 -27.62 -3.42 -6.00
C GLY A 85 -26.42 -2.52 -5.74
N LYS A 86 -26.43 -1.36 -6.39
CA LYS A 86 -25.38 -0.36 -6.30
C LYS A 86 -25.54 0.48 -5.03
N GLU A 87 -24.52 0.54 -4.23
CA GLU A 87 -24.48 1.29 -2.96
C GLU A 87 -23.33 2.29 -2.94
N GLU A 88 -23.58 3.42 -2.28
CA GLU A 88 -22.55 4.44 -2.02
C GLU A 88 -21.79 4.11 -0.73
N VAL A 89 -20.48 3.92 -0.86
CA VAL A 89 -19.63 3.46 0.23
C VAL A 89 -18.36 4.29 0.35
N TYR A 90 -17.69 4.19 1.49
CA TYR A 90 -16.36 4.74 1.73
C TYR A 90 -15.61 3.86 2.74
N GLY A 91 -14.29 3.89 2.71
CA GLY A 91 -13.46 3.16 3.67
C GLY A 91 -12.19 2.58 3.05
N THR A 92 -11.18 2.39 3.89
CA THR A 92 -9.95 1.68 3.50
C THR A 92 -10.23 0.24 3.05
N SER A 93 -11.33 -0.35 3.53
CA SER A 93 -11.81 -1.68 3.12
C SER A 93 -12.22 -1.75 1.65
N PHE A 94 -12.52 -0.61 1.01
CA PHE A 94 -12.83 -0.54 -0.41
C PHE A 94 -11.61 -0.19 -1.27
N ALA A 95 -10.56 0.40 -0.68
CA ALA A 95 -9.29 0.64 -1.35
C ALA A 95 -8.44 -0.63 -1.47
N ALA A 96 -8.33 -1.42 -0.40
CA ALA A 96 -7.48 -2.60 -0.34
C ALA A 96 -7.79 -3.68 -1.40
N PRO A 97 -9.06 -4.02 -1.73
CA PRO A 97 -9.38 -5.00 -2.75
C PRO A 97 -8.87 -4.63 -4.17
N TRP A 98 -8.80 -3.36 -4.50
CA TRP A 98 -8.24 -2.91 -5.78
C TRP A 98 -6.75 -3.21 -5.89
N ILE A 99 -6.01 -3.07 -4.80
CA ILE A 99 -4.60 -3.43 -4.74
C ILE A 99 -4.43 -4.94 -4.79
N SER A 100 -5.29 -5.70 -4.09
CA SER A 100 -5.32 -7.17 -4.18
C SER A 100 -5.54 -7.62 -5.62
N ARG A 101 -6.49 -7.01 -6.35
CA ARG A 101 -6.74 -7.30 -7.77
C ARG A 101 -5.51 -7.04 -8.64
N LYS A 102 -4.78 -5.93 -8.42
CA LYS A 102 -3.56 -5.62 -9.17
C LYS A 102 -2.47 -6.65 -8.88
N LEU A 103 -2.30 -7.07 -7.61
CA LEU A 103 -1.36 -8.12 -7.24
C LEU A 103 -1.71 -9.46 -7.88
N CYS A 104 -2.99 -9.86 -7.87
CA CYS A 104 -3.43 -11.07 -8.56
C CYS A 104 -3.08 -11.02 -10.05
N TYR A 105 -3.28 -9.88 -10.71
CA TYR A 105 -2.89 -9.73 -12.12
C TYR A 105 -1.38 -9.92 -12.30
N LEU A 106 -0.55 -9.26 -11.48
CA LEU A 106 0.91 -9.35 -11.56
C LEU A 106 1.42 -10.77 -11.26
N ILE A 107 0.80 -11.47 -10.30
CA ILE A 107 1.25 -12.81 -9.88
C ILE A 107 0.67 -13.89 -10.79
N ASP A 108 -0.65 -13.91 -10.97
CA ASP A 108 -1.34 -15.04 -11.61
C ASP A 108 -1.36 -14.92 -13.15
N VAL A 109 -1.41 -13.69 -13.69
CA VAL A 109 -1.46 -13.47 -15.14
C VAL A 109 -0.05 -13.22 -15.70
N MET A 110 0.74 -12.37 -15.03
CA MET A 110 2.09 -12.04 -15.48
C MET A 110 3.16 -13.03 -15.00
N GLY A 111 2.83 -13.93 -14.06
CA GLY A 111 3.74 -14.94 -13.54
C GLY A 111 4.85 -14.39 -12.64
N LEU A 112 4.68 -13.19 -12.08
CA LEU A 112 5.73 -12.56 -11.26
C LEU A 112 5.76 -13.15 -9.83
N PRO A 113 6.94 -13.29 -9.23
CA PRO A 113 7.05 -13.59 -7.80
C PRO A 113 6.34 -12.53 -6.95
N LYS A 114 5.76 -12.93 -5.83
CA LYS A 114 4.99 -12.02 -4.93
C LYS A 114 5.81 -10.83 -4.44
N GLU A 115 7.10 -11.03 -4.18
CA GLU A 115 8.02 -9.99 -3.74
C GLU A 115 8.23 -8.93 -4.85
N VAL A 116 8.35 -9.39 -6.08
CA VAL A 116 8.46 -8.51 -7.27
C VAL A 116 7.16 -7.76 -7.50
N ALA A 117 6.02 -8.45 -7.43
CA ALA A 117 4.71 -7.83 -7.58
C ALA A 117 4.48 -6.75 -6.51
N LYS A 118 4.83 -7.03 -5.23
CA LYS A 118 4.77 -6.05 -4.14
C LYS A 118 5.69 -4.86 -4.41
N ALA A 119 6.93 -5.11 -4.82
CA ALA A 119 7.90 -4.07 -5.11
C ALA A 119 7.43 -3.15 -6.25
N LEU A 120 6.86 -3.70 -7.33
CA LEU A 120 6.31 -2.92 -8.44
C LEU A 120 5.14 -2.03 -8.02
N ILE A 121 4.26 -2.51 -7.15
CA ILE A 121 3.15 -1.70 -6.61
C ILE A 121 3.69 -0.52 -5.78
N ILE A 122 4.69 -0.76 -4.94
CA ILE A 122 5.31 0.28 -4.11
C ILE A 122 6.07 1.28 -5.00
N ASP A 123 6.87 0.80 -5.93
CA ASP A 123 7.65 1.62 -6.85
C ASP A 123 6.74 2.53 -7.69
N ALA A 124 5.67 1.97 -8.26
CA ALA A 124 4.72 2.75 -9.04
C ALA A 124 3.92 3.78 -8.23
N SER A 125 3.83 3.63 -6.91
CA SER A 125 3.20 4.60 -6.02
C SER A 125 4.16 5.68 -5.55
N ALA A 126 5.46 5.36 -5.48
CA ALA A 126 6.52 6.24 -5.02
C ALA A 126 6.98 7.16 -6.14
N GLU A 127 6.15 8.14 -6.50
CA GLU A 127 6.59 9.19 -7.42
C GLU A 127 7.90 9.83 -6.92
N TRP A 128 8.69 10.40 -7.82
CA TRP A 128 9.95 11.10 -7.49
C TRP A 128 9.79 12.15 -6.39
N SER A 129 8.58 12.66 -6.20
CA SER A 129 8.20 13.56 -5.12
C SER A 129 8.22 12.94 -3.71
N TYR A 130 8.26 11.61 -3.57
CA TYR A 130 8.20 10.96 -2.26
C TYR A 130 9.25 11.48 -1.27
N LYS A 131 10.48 11.70 -1.72
CA LYS A 131 11.57 12.19 -0.86
C LYS A 131 11.30 13.57 -0.29
N THR A 132 10.62 14.43 -1.05
CA THR A 132 10.29 15.82 -0.69
C THR A 132 8.91 15.93 -0.03
N ALA A 133 8.10 14.88 -0.04
CA ALA A 133 6.78 14.88 0.58
C ALA A 133 6.86 15.12 2.09
N PRO A 134 5.96 15.94 2.66
CA PRO A 134 5.90 16.17 4.10
C PRO A 134 5.70 14.87 4.89
N GLN A 135 6.28 14.80 6.08
CA GLN A 135 6.20 13.63 6.96
C GLN A 135 4.75 13.21 7.26
N ASN A 136 3.89 14.18 7.57
CA ASN A 136 2.48 13.93 7.85
C ASN A 136 1.73 13.28 6.68
N LEU A 137 2.10 13.59 5.43
CA LEU A 137 1.52 12.96 4.25
C LEU A 137 1.99 11.51 4.13
N LYS A 138 3.28 11.26 4.34
CA LYS A 138 3.85 9.90 4.32
C LYS A 138 3.21 8.97 5.36
N GLU A 139 2.90 9.50 6.54
CA GLU A 139 2.21 8.75 7.60
C GLU A 139 0.79 8.31 7.20
N LEU A 140 0.17 9.01 6.24
CA LEU A 140 -1.20 8.74 5.78
C LEU A 140 -1.24 7.97 4.45
N THR A 141 -0.29 8.20 3.54
CA THR A 141 -0.31 7.62 2.18
C THR A 141 0.81 6.60 1.94
N GLY A 142 1.73 6.43 2.88
CA GLY A 142 2.89 5.56 2.71
C GLY A 142 3.83 6.08 1.64
N TYR A 143 4.20 5.23 0.70
CA TYR A 143 5.03 5.62 -0.44
C TYR A 143 4.27 6.46 -1.47
N GLY A 144 2.94 6.41 -1.48
CA GLY A 144 2.10 7.23 -2.35
C GLY A 144 0.88 6.49 -2.87
N ILE A 145 0.29 7.02 -3.94
CA ILE A 145 -0.97 6.53 -4.52
C ILE A 145 -0.66 5.61 -5.69
N VAL A 146 -1.16 4.38 -5.63
CA VAL A 146 -0.98 3.42 -6.71
C VAL A 146 -1.77 3.86 -7.95
N PRO A 147 -1.16 3.89 -9.15
CA PRO A 147 -1.85 4.26 -10.38
C PRO A 147 -3.08 3.41 -10.67
N ILE A 148 -4.12 4.03 -11.25
CA ILE A 148 -5.34 3.33 -11.66
C ILE A 148 -5.04 2.31 -12.74
N ASP A 149 -4.30 2.74 -13.79
CA ASP A 149 -3.92 1.88 -14.90
C ASP A 149 -2.77 0.95 -14.49
N ILE A 150 -2.99 -0.36 -14.67
CA ILE A 150 -1.99 -1.39 -14.39
C ILE A 150 -0.76 -1.25 -15.31
N ASN A 151 -0.93 -0.72 -16.51
CA ASN A 151 0.19 -0.50 -17.40
C ASN A 151 1.20 0.50 -16.83
N LYS A 152 0.76 1.49 -16.06
CA LYS A 152 1.64 2.43 -15.36
C LYS A 152 2.45 1.78 -14.23
N VAL A 153 2.00 0.64 -13.71
CA VAL A 153 2.77 -0.16 -12.74
C VAL A 153 3.90 -0.92 -13.44
N LEU A 154 3.67 -1.35 -14.68
CA LEU A 154 4.61 -2.17 -15.44
C LEU A 154 5.57 -1.36 -16.32
N SER A 155 5.13 -0.20 -16.80
CA SER A 155 5.92 0.65 -17.69
C SER A 155 6.92 1.52 -16.92
N THR A 156 7.95 1.95 -17.64
CA THR A 156 8.90 2.99 -17.22
C THR A 156 8.82 4.16 -18.19
N ASP A 157 9.16 5.35 -17.74
CA ASP A 157 9.35 6.48 -18.62
C ASP A 157 10.56 6.27 -19.53
N SER A 158 10.60 7.00 -20.64
CA SER A 158 11.62 6.82 -21.69
C SER A 158 13.06 7.06 -21.21
N ASN A 159 13.24 7.76 -20.10
CA ASN A 159 14.51 8.09 -19.47
C ASN A 159 14.82 7.25 -18.23
N GLU A 160 14.01 6.21 -17.95
CA GLU A 160 14.16 5.36 -16.77
C GLU A 160 14.33 3.89 -17.18
N ILE A 161 15.02 3.14 -16.34
CA ILE A 161 15.15 1.68 -16.45
C ILE A 161 14.80 1.08 -15.10
N LYS A 162 13.80 0.19 -15.07
CA LYS A 162 13.50 -0.65 -13.90
C LYS A 162 14.26 -1.98 -14.04
N PHE A 163 15.00 -2.34 -13.01
CA PHE A 163 15.65 -3.63 -12.96
C PHE A 163 15.45 -4.25 -11.57
N ILE A 164 15.48 -5.59 -11.53
CA ILE A 164 15.32 -6.36 -10.30
C ILE A 164 16.67 -6.99 -9.97
N VAL A 165 17.14 -6.74 -8.75
CA VAL A 165 18.35 -7.37 -8.23
C VAL A 165 17.94 -8.45 -7.24
N TYR A 166 18.30 -9.69 -7.53
CA TYR A 166 18.18 -10.80 -6.60
C TYR A 166 19.50 -10.94 -5.84
N GLY A 167 19.45 -10.77 -4.51
CA GLY A 167 20.61 -10.97 -3.65
C GLY A 167 20.31 -11.96 -2.54
N LEU A 168 21.25 -12.85 -2.26
CA LEU A 168 21.25 -13.60 -1.01
C LEU A 168 21.89 -12.71 0.06
N SER A 169 21.25 -12.59 1.22
CA SER A 169 21.86 -11.92 2.35
C SER A 169 23.02 -12.79 2.89
N LEU A 170 24.24 -12.28 2.78
CA LEU A 170 25.46 -12.92 3.30
C LEU A 170 25.78 -12.50 4.74
N ILE A 171 24.80 -11.99 5.49
CA ILE A 171 24.99 -11.49 6.87
C ILE A 171 25.64 -12.56 7.78
N HIS A 172 25.44 -13.84 7.50
CA HIS A 172 26.01 -14.94 8.28
C HIS A 172 27.42 -15.38 7.85
N ILE A 173 27.99 -14.77 6.81
CA ILE A 173 29.33 -15.16 6.30
C ILE A 173 30.46 -14.32 6.93
N SER A 174 30.12 -13.23 7.61
CA SER A 174 31.11 -12.29 8.14
C SER A 174 31.39 -12.40 9.64
N GLU A 175 30.90 -13.41 10.32
CA GLU A 175 31.40 -13.67 11.68
C GLU A 175 32.80 -14.29 11.60
N PRO A 176 33.85 -13.58 12.03
CA PRO A 176 35.16 -14.18 12.11
C PRO A 176 35.11 -15.27 13.19
N THR A 177 35.27 -16.48 12.80
CA THR A 177 35.60 -17.59 13.73
C THR A 177 36.83 -17.19 14.50
N ARG A 178 36.68 -16.89 15.76
CA ARG A 178 37.75 -16.75 16.74
C ARG A 178 38.14 -18.14 17.24
#